data_a21f6b4e4f65285cf3af861653abf52b
#
_entry.id   a21f6b4e4f65285cf3af861653abf52b
#
_cell.length_a   1.000
_cell.length_b   1.000
_cell.length_c   1.000
_cell.angle_alpha   90.00
_cell.angle_beta   90.00
_cell.angle_gamma   90.00
#
_symmetry.space_group_name_H-M   'P 1'
#
loop_
_entity.id
_entity.type
_entity.pdbx_description
1 polymer ?
#
loop_
_entity_poly.entity_id
_entity_poly.type
_entity_poly.pdbx_seq_one_letter_code
_entity_poly.pdbx_strand_id
1 'polypeptide(L)'
;QRKHVSWNFSTQDLTLSIEEYSERYIKPACITLAQTMDKSGHNLYRSVWNSLGTPGTTPADFAAVGSVAQRMDEMAVPSDRRTLILNPAARYAIAGNQLTLDSVGQMGKSAYEAAKVGPIAKFDTFDSQNIGYHTVGVGTGSPTVSGASQNVTYANAVGSNWSQSLVT
;
A
#
# COMPACT_ATOMS: atom_id res chain seq x y z
N GLN A 1 -1.19 15.75 -14.86
CA GLN A 1 -2.58 15.40 -15.16
C GLN A 1 -3.50 16.42 -14.54
N ARG A 2 -4.48 16.92 -15.32
CA ARG A 2 -5.53 17.80 -14.78
C ARG A 2 -6.68 16.92 -14.34
N LYS A 3 -7.13 17.06 -13.11
CA LYS A 3 -8.30 16.39 -12.56
C LYS A 3 -9.39 17.39 -12.30
N HIS A 4 -10.63 17.08 -12.65
CA HIS A 4 -11.79 17.92 -12.40
C HIS A 4 -12.97 17.04 -11.97
N VAL A 5 -13.88 17.63 -11.25
CA VAL A 5 -15.18 17.06 -10.94
C VAL A 5 -16.23 17.96 -11.56
N SER A 6 -17.18 17.38 -12.28
CA SER A 6 -18.29 18.08 -12.88
C SER A 6 -19.60 17.51 -12.37
N TRP A 7 -20.58 18.36 -12.18
CA TRP A 7 -21.94 17.96 -11.82
C TRP A 7 -22.96 18.82 -12.55
N ASN A 8 -24.12 18.26 -12.78
CA ASN A 8 -25.25 18.97 -13.40
C ASN A 8 -26.22 19.36 -12.31
N PHE A 9 -26.76 20.57 -12.43
CA PHE A 9 -27.78 21.09 -11.54
C PHE A 9 -29.17 20.89 -12.12
N SER A 10 -30.11 20.47 -11.28
CA SER A 10 -31.52 20.56 -11.56
C SER A 10 -32.08 21.88 -11.05
N THR A 11 -33.25 22.29 -11.56
CA THR A 11 -33.93 23.49 -11.11
C THR A 11 -34.30 23.43 -9.61
N GLN A 12 -34.47 22.24 -9.07
CA GLN A 12 -34.75 22.02 -7.66
C GLN A 12 -33.51 22.23 -6.77
N ASP A 13 -32.32 21.94 -7.29
CA ASP A 13 -31.06 22.11 -6.55
C ASP A 13 -30.70 23.60 -6.36
N LEU A 14 -31.23 24.47 -7.22
CA LEU A 14 -31.02 25.92 -7.13
C LEU A 14 -31.79 26.59 -5.97
N THR A 15 -32.71 25.88 -5.33
CA THR A 15 -33.46 26.39 -4.17
C THR A 15 -32.77 26.18 -2.84
N LEU A 16 -31.61 25.45 -2.82
CA LEU A 16 -30.82 25.22 -1.64
C LEU A 16 -30.09 26.50 -1.19
N SER A 17 -29.92 26.65 0.11
CA SER A 17 -29.07 27.70 0.67
C SER A 17 -27.61 27.47 0.28
N ILE A 18 -26.79 28.53 0.27
CA ILE A 18 -25.36 28.44 -0.07
C ILE A 18 -24.61 27.47 0.86
N GLU A 19 -25.01 27.40 2.13
CA GLU A 19 -24.40 26.52 3.12
C GLU A 19 -24.72 25.05 2.83
N GLU A 20 -25.98 24.73 2.56
CA GLU A 20 -26.40 23.38 2.19
C GLU A 20 -25.78 22.94 0.85
N TYR A 21 -25.64 23.87 -0.09
CA TYR A 21 -24.97 23.63 -1.35
C TYR A 21 -23.49 23.28 -1.15
N SER A 22 -22.81 24.03 -0.31
CA SER A 22 -21.41 23.79 0.02
C SER A 22 -21.19 22.40 0.65
N GLU A 23 -22.02 22.04 1.62
CA GLU A 23 -21.92 20.74 2.29
C GLU A 23 -22.28 19.57 1.39
N ARG A 24 -23.31 19.73 0.57
CA ARG A 24 -23.85 18.63 -0.24
C ARG A 24 -23.04 18.34 -1.50
N TYR A 25 -22.49 19.38 -2.14
CA TYR A 25 -21.81 19.25 -3.43
C TYR A 25 -20.31 19.57 -3.37
N ILE A 26 -19.92 20.70 -2.79
CA ILE A 26 -18.53 21.15 -2.84
C ILE A 26 -17.64 20.29 -1.95
N LYS A 27 -18.03 20.03 -0.73
CA LYS A 27 -17.25 19.26 0.22
C LYS A 27 -16.93 17.83 -0.25
N PRO A 28 -17.90 17.02 -0.74
CA PRO A 28 -17.59 15.71 -1.30
C PRO A 28 -16.70 15.78 -2.54
N ALA A 29 -16.88 16.78 -3.39
CA ALA A 29 -16.05 16.98 -4.57
C ALA A 29 -14.59 17.27 -4.22
N CYS A 30 -14.35 18.14 -3.25
CA CYS A 30 -13.01 18.44 -2.76
C CYS A 30 -12.35 17.22 -2.13
N ILE A 31 -13.09 16.42 -1.36
CA ILE A 31 -12.60 15.18 -0.77
C ILE A 31 -12.18 14.19 -1.87
N THR A 32 -13.01 14.01 -2.90
CA THR A 32 -12.72 13.10 -4.01
C THR A 32 -11.47 13.53 -4.79
N LEU A 33 -11.30 14.84 -5.02
CA LEU A 33 -10.10 15.37 -5.66
C LEU A 33 -8.86 15.13 -4.81
N ALA A 34 -8.92 15.41 -3.51
CA ALA A 34 -7.83 15.18 -2.58
C ALA A 34 -7.42 13.69 -2.54
N GLN A 35 -8.40 12.80 -2.44
CA GLN A 35 -8.15 11.35 -2.48
C GLN A 35 -7.53 10.90 -3.80
N THR A 36 -7.95 11.46 -4.93
CA THR A 36 -7.38 11.14 -6.24
C THR A 36 -5.93 11.59 -6.36
N MET A 37 -5.61 12.76 -5.83
CA MET A 37 -4.24 13.28 -5.80
C MET A 37 -3.35 12.42 -4.89
N ASP A 38 -3.81 12.10 -3.69
CA ASP A 38 -3.13 11.27 -2.73
C ASP A 38 -2.84 9.86 -3.30
N LYS A 39 -3.86 9.24 -3.90
CA LYS A 39 -3.71 7.94 -4.59
C LYS A 39 -2.70 8.01 -5.74
N SER A 40 -2.65 9.12 -6.46
CA SER A 40 -1.66 9.31 -7.53
C SER A 40 -0.24 9.41 -6.97
N GLY A 41 -0.08 10.05 -5.81
CA GLY A 41 1.19 10.11 -5.08
C GLY A 41 1.64 8.73 -4.60
N HIS A 42 0.74 7.99 -3.97
CA HIS A 42 1.06 6.62 -3.50
C HIS A 42 1.43 5.68 -4.66
N ASN A 43 0.83 5.82 -5.82
CA ASN A 43 1.15 4.97 -6.98
C ASN A 43 2.55 5.19 -7.57
N LEU A 44 3.29 6.22 -7.14
CA LEU A 44 4.67 6.45 -7.58
C LEU A 44 5.65 5.33 -7.15
N TYR A 45 5.27 4.49 -6.17
CA TYR A 45 6.08 3.33 -5.79
C TYR A 45 6.43 2.41 -6.98
N ARG A 46 5.59 2.39 -8.01
CA ARG A 46 5.80 1.60 -9.24
C ARG A 46 7.02 2.06 -10.04
N SER A 47 7.45 3.30 -9.83
CA SER A 47 8.64 3.87 -10.50
C SER A 47 9.93 3.64 -9.72
N VAL A 48 9.85 3.00 -8.55
CA VAL A 48 11.01 2.71 -7.71
C VAL A 48 11.44 1.26 -7.94
N TRP A 49 12.72 1.05 -8.20
CA TRP A 49 13.30 -0.26 -8.50
C TRP A 49 13.52 -1.14 -7.28
N ASN A 50 13.61 -0.53 -6.10
CA ASN A 50 13.85 -1.27 -4.87
C ASN A 50 12.54 -1.76 -4.29
N SER A 51 12.39 -3.06 -4.22
CA SER A 51 11.26 -3.72 -3.57
C SER A 51 11.78 -4.83 -2.66
N LEU A 52 11.11 -5.02 -1.54
CA LEU A 52 11.41 -6.08 -0.59
C LEU A 52 10.11 -6.74 -0.15
N GLY A 53 10.15 -8.05 0.02
CA GLY A 53 9.02 -8.85 0.42
C GLY A 53 8.46 -9.71 -0.70
N THR A 54 7.49 -10.53 -0.37
CA THR A 54 6.80 -11.40 -1.32
C THR A 54 5.52 -10.72 -1.78
N PRO A 55 5.33 -10.48 -3.08
CA PRO A 55 4.09 -9.92 -3.59
C PRO A 55 2.86 -10.72 -3.14
N GLY A 56 1.79 -10.04 -2.75
CA GLY A 56 0.57 -10.68 -2.25
C GLY A 56 0.57 -10.97 -0.75
N THR A 57 1.67 -10.76 -0.04
CA THR A 57 1.72 -10.89 1.42
C THR A 57 1.67 -9.53 2.09
N THR A 58 0.85 -9.44 3.16
CA THR A 58 0.76 -8.23 3.97
C THR A 58 1.82 -8.29 5.08
N PRO A 59 2.66 -7.25 5.27
CA PRO A 59 3.60 -7.23 6.38
C PRO A 59 2.82 -7.23 7.71
N ALA A 60 3.11 -8.22 8.54
CA ALA A 60 2.44 -8.37 9.83
C ALA A 60 3.43 -8.20 11.00
N ASP A 61 4.70 -8.47 10.79
CA ASP A 61 5.71 -8.60 11.82
C ASP A 61 6.75 -7.50 11.77
N PHE A 62 7.41 -7.31 12.92
CA PHE A 62 8.62 -6.48 13.00
C PHE A 62 9.69 -6.94 12.00
N ALA A 63 9.83 -8.26 11.78
CA ALA A 63 10.81 -8.79 10.87
C ALA A 63 10.62 -8.28 9.43
N ALA A 64 9.39 -8.14 8.98
CA ALA A 64 9.09 -7.61 7.65
C ALA A 64 9.50 -6.13 7.52
N VAL A 65 9.22 -5.31 8.53
CA VAL A 65 9.63 -3.90 8.54
C VAL A 65 11.14 -3.76 8.77
N GLY A 66 11.70 -4.59 9.65
CA GLY A 66 13.13 -4.62 9.95
C GLY A 66 13.99 -4.96 8.73
N SER A 67 13.52 -5.87 7.88
CA SER A 67 14.24 -6.22 6.64
C SER A 67 14.29 -5.04 5.66
N VAL A 68 13.24 -4.20 5.61
CA VAL A 68 13.25 -2.97 4.82
C VAL A 68 14.28 -1.97 5.39
N ALA A 69 14.30 -1.81 6.72
CA ALA A 69 15.28 -0.93 7.39
C ALA A 69 16.70 -1.41 7.13
N GLN A 70 16.94 -2.71 7.25
CA GLN A 70 18.24 -3.32 6.96
C GLN A 70 18.67 -3.02 5.51
N ARG A 71 17.79 -3.22 4.56
CA ARG A 71 18.10 -2.95 3.15
C ARG A 71 18.44 -1.48 2.89
N MET A 72 17.76 -0.56 3.55
CA MET A 72 18.08 0.86 3.46
C MET A 72 19.43 1.19 4.11
N ASP A 73 19.76 0.55 5.22
CA ASP A 73 21.06 0.72 5.89
C ASP A 73 22.20 0.15 5.03
N GLU A 74 22.03 -1.00 4.39
CA GLU A 74 22.97 -1.58 3.44
C GLU A 74 23.23 -0.66 2.23
N MET A 75 22.21 0.10 1.82
CA MET A 75 22.34 1.08 0.75
C MET A 75 22.85 2.45 1.21
N ALA A 76 23.25 2.55 2.48
CA ALA A 76 23.71 3.81 3.09
C ALA A 76 22.72 4.96 3.00
N VAL A 77 21.42 4.67 3.02
CA VAL A 77 20.39 5.71 3.07
C VAL A 77 20.40 6.34 4.46
N PRO A 78 20.42 7.68 4.58
CA PRO A 78 20.37 8.35 5.87
C PRO A 78 19.21 7.87 6.74
N SER A 79 19.44 7.73 8.04
CA SER A 79 18.43 7.25 8.98
C SER A 79 17.45 8.35 9.43
N ASP A 80 17.74 9.60 9.10
CA ASP A 80 16.91 10.72 9.46
C ASP A 80 15.64 10.78 8.61
N ARG A 81 14.51 11.00 9.28
CA ARG A 81 13.21 11.24 8.64
C ARG A 81 12.74 10.10 7.73
N ARG A 82 13.07 8.87 8.08
CA ARG A 82 12.49 7.72 7.37
C ARG A 82 11.02 7.59 7.71
N THR A 83 10.20 7.54 6.70
CA THR A 83 8.74 7.44 6.84
C THR A 83 8.24 6.11 6.32
N LEU A 84 7.36 5.47 7.07
CA LEU A 84 6.68 4.26 6.67
C LEU A 84 5.18 4.55 6.55
N ILE A 85 4.63 4.34 5.37
CA ILE A 85 3.20 4.50 5.13
C ILE A 85 2.57 3.12 4.99
N LEU A 86 1.63 2.82 5.87
CA LEU A 86 0.96 1.53 5.94
C LEU A 86 -0.45 1.61 5.33
N ASN A 87 -0.84 0.55 4.65
CA ASN A 87 -2.23 0.34 4.30
C ASN A 87 -3.02 -0.16 5.52
N PRO A 88 -4.35 -0.06 5.55
CA PRO A 88 -5.14 -0.49 6.70
C PRO A 88 -4.90 -1.95 7.09
N ALA A 89 -4.74 -2.85 6.13
CA ALA A 89 -4.49 -4.27 6.40
C ALA A 89 -3.17 -4.48 7.16
N ALA A 90 -2.08 -3.85 6.72
CA ALA A 90 -0.79 -3.93 7.39
C ALA A 90 -0.83 -3.28 8.78
N ARG A 91 -1.52 -2.13 8.91
CA ARG A 91 -1.69 -1.45 10.19
C ARG A 91 -2.32 -2.36 11.24
N TYR A 92 -3.46 -2.98 10.92
CA TYR A 92 -4.14 -3.87 11.86
C TYR A 92 -3.34 -5.14 12.15
N ALA A 93 -2.62 -5.69 11.18
CA ALA A 93 -1.77 -6.86 11.37
C ALA A 93 -0.60 -6.55 12.32
N ILE A 94 0.10 -5.45 12.12
CA ILE A 94 1.22 -5.01 12.97
C ILE A 94 0.72 -4.64 14.38
N ALA A 95 -0.42 -3.93 14.48
CA ALA A 95 -1.02 -3.60 15.77
C ALA A 95 -1.39 -4.87 16.57
N GLY A 96 -1.93 -5.90 15.88
CA GLY A 96 -2.22 -7.19 16.49
C GLY A 96 -0.97 -7.89 17.03
N ASN A 97 0.13 -7.83 16.32
CA ASN A 97 1.41 -8.37 16.80
C ASN A 97 1.99 -7.59 17.97
N GLN A 98 1.89 -6.27 17.97
CA GLN A 98 2.29 -5.43 19.11
C GLN A 98 1.50 -5.78 20.36
N LEU A 99 0.19 -6.03 20.23
CA LEU A 99 -0.66 -6.45 21.32
C LEU A 99 -0.21 -7.78 21.93
N THR A 100 0.26 -8.72 21.10
CA THR A 100 0.77 -10.01 21.58
C THR A 100 2.08 -9.86 22.36
N LEU A 101 2.94 -8.93 21.95
CA LEU A 101 4.24 -8.71 22.59
C LEU A 101 4.14 -7.89 23.87
N ASP A 102 3.22 -6.94 23.94
CA ASP A 102 3.07 -6.01 25.06
C ASP A 102 1.60 -5.82 25.44
N SER A 103 0.99 -6.90 25.91
CA SER A 103 -0.44 -6.90 26.27
C SER A 103 -0.78 -6.03 27.50
N VAL A 104 0.18 -5.70 28.33
CA VAL A 104 0.00 -4.94 29.57
C VAL A 104 0.59 -3.54 29.50
N GLY A 105 1.49 -3.28 28.57
CA GLY A 105 2.17 -2.00 28.43
C GLY A 105 1.34 -0.91 27.76
N GLN A 106 1.88 0.29 27.79
CA GLN A 106 1.25 1.47 27.17
C GLN A 106 1.07 1.30 25.65
N MET A 107 2.00 0.62 25.01
CA MET A 107 1.98 0.37 23.58
C MET A 107 0.89 -0.63 23.19
N GLY A 108 0.75 -1.71 23.97
CA GLY A 108 -0.32 -2.69 23.79
C GLY A 108 -1.70 -2.07 24.00
N LYS A 109 -1.86 -1.21 25.01
CA LYS A 109 -3.12 -0.50 25.24
C LYS A 109 -3.51 0.41 24.06
N SER A 110 -2.58 1.20 23.55
CA SER A 110 -2.86 2.08 22.40
C SER A 110 -3.10 1.31 21.10
N ALA A 111 -2.46 0.15 20.92
CA ALA A 111 -2.72 -0.75 19.81
C ALA A 111 -4.14 -1.35 19.89
N TYR A 112 -4.59 -1.73 21.08
CA TYR A 112 -5.93 -2.28 21.29
C TYR A 112 -7.04 -1.25 21.08
N GLU A 113 -6.88 -0.06 21.66
CA GLU A 113 -7.92 0.98 21.64
C GLU A 113 -8.05 1.65 20.27
N ALA A 114 -6.93 1.92 19.58
CA ALA A 114 -6.91 2.75 18.37
C ALA A 114 -6.14 2.14 17.20
N ALA A 115 -5.68 0.89 17.30
CA ALA A 115 -4.75 0.28 16.35
C ALA A 115 -3.57 1.20 16.03
N LYS A 116 -3.07 1.92 17.02
CA LYS A 116 -1.98 2.85 16.87
C LYS A 116 -0.67 2.07 16.86
N VAL A 117 0.04 2.20 15.75
CA VAL A 117 1.37 1.64 15.58
C VAL A 117 2.38 2.74 15.92
N GLY A 118 3.27 2.47 16.88
CA GLY A 118 4.35 3.38 17.23
C GLY A 118 5.44 3.42 16.16
N PRO A 119 6.51 4.22 16.34
CA PRO A 119 7.67 4.18 15.45
C PRO A 119 8.30 2.79 15.49
N ILE A 120 8.56 2.19 14.31
CA ILE A 120 9.13 0.85 14.15
C ILE A 120 10.42 0.95 13.36
N ALA A 121 11.48 0.28 13.80
CA ALA A 121 12.74 0.14 13.07
C ALA A 121 13.29 1.48 12.52
N LYS A 122 13.24 2.54 13.31
CA LYS A 122 13.64 3.93 12.96
C LYS A 122 12.75 4.60 11.90
N PHE A 123 11.57 4.07 11.64
CA PHE A 123 10.57 4.73 10.78
C PHE A 123 9.51 5.44 11.60
N ASP A 124 9.15 6.63 11.17
CA ASP A 124 7.92 7.29 11.57
C ASP A 124 6.76 6.67 10.81
N THR A 125 5.80 6.07 11.51
CA THR A 125 4.71 5.32 10.90
C THR A 125 3.48 6.17 10.67
N PHE A 126 2.97 6.15 9.45
CA PHE A 126 1.72 6.76 9.05
C PHE A 126 0.82 5.73 8.40
N ASP A 127 -0.47 5.98 8.37
CA ASP A 127 -1.43 5.15 7.65
C ASP A 127 -2.19 5.96 6.60
N SER A 128 -2.49 5.31 5.48
CA SER A 128 -3.33 5.89 4.45
C SER A 128 -4.27 4.84 3.87
N GLN A 129 -5.54 5.23 3.72
CA GLN A 129 -6.56 4.40 3.07
C GLN A 129 -6.42 4.41 1.54
N ASN A 130 -5.65 5.35 0.99
CA ASN A 130 -5.52 5.56 -0.44
C ASN A 130 -4.40 4.74 -1.08
N ILE A 131 -3.70 3.92 -0.30
CA ILE A 131 -2.69 2.99 -0.81
C ILE A 131 -3.39 1.93 -1.65
N GLY A 132 -3.06 1.85 -2.93
CA GLY A 132 -3.62 0.87 -3.84
C GLY A 132 -3.12 -0.55 -3.54
N TYR A 133 -3.99 -1.53 -3.75
CA TYR A 133 -3.58 -2.93 -3.74
C TYR A 133 -2.95 -3.30 -5.07
N HIS A 134 -1.82 -4.01 -4.99
CA HIS A 134 -1.23 -4.62 -6.17
C HIS A 134 -1.81 -6.02 -6.37
N THR A 135 -2.47 -6.23 -7.49
CA THR A 135 -2.94 -7.58 -7.86
C THR A 135 -1.80 -8.29 -8.54
N VAL A 136 -1.32 -9.36 -7.93
CA VAL A 136 -0.30 -10.23 -8.52
C VAL A 136 -0.95 -11.09 -9.60
N GLY A 137 -0.30 -11.22 -10.75
CA GLY A 137 -0.75 -12.12 -11.80
C GLY A 137 -0.77 -13.57 -11.28
N VAL A 138 -1.84 -14.29 -11.56
CA VAL A 138 -1.94 -15.70 -11.20
C VAL A 138 -1.11 -16.53 -12.18
N GLY A 139 0.08 -16.92 -11.76
CA GLY A 139 0.88 -17.92 -12.47
C GLY A 139 0.33 -19.32 -12.15
N THR A 140 -0.47 -19.88 -13.03
CA THR A 140 -0.88 -21.28 -12.92
C THR A 140 0.07 -22.13 -13.74
N GLY A 141 1.02 -22.79 -13.10
CA GLY A 141 1.92 -23.74 -13.76
C GLY A 141 3.18 -23.95 -12.95
N SER A 142 3.59 -25.18 -12.82
CA SER A 142 4.94 -25.51 -12.33
C SER A 142 5.86 -25.56 -13.55
N PRO A 143 6.83 -24.64 -13.67
CA PRO A 143 7.81 -24.77 -14.74
C PRO A 143 8.61 -26.04 -14.50
N THR A 144 8.41 -27.06 -15.34
CA THR A 144 9.24 -28.26 -15.36
C THR A 144 10.41 -28.02 -16.30
N VAL A 145 11.61 -28.09 -15.78
CA VAL A 145 12.81 -28.11 -16.61
C VAL A 145 12.95 -29.52 -17.18
N SER A 146 12.74 -29.66 -18.48
CA SER A 146 12.95 -30.93 -19.16
C SER A 146 14.40 -31.01 -19.64
N GLY A 147 15.18 -31.88 -19.01
CA GLY A 147 16.53 -32.17 -19.44
C GLY A 147 17.46 -32.42 -18.25
N ALA A 148 18.16 -33.54 -18.29
CA ALA A 148 19.13 -33.94 -17.28
C ALA A 148 20.45 -33.13 -17.32
N SER A 149 20.61 -32.25 -18.31
CA SER A 149 21.81 -31.44 -18.50
C SER A 149 21.40 -29.97 -18.53
N GLN A 150 21.55 -29.33 -17.40
CA GLN A 150 21.30 -27.90 -17.20
C GLN A 150 22.44 -27.08 -17.81
N ASN A 151 22.54 -27.05 -19.10
CA ASN A 151 23.39 -26.08 -19.76
C ASN A 151 22.51 -24.93 -20.20
N VAL A 152 22.46 -23.89 -19.38
CA VAL A 152 22.13 -22.47 -19.63
C VAL A 152 21.07 -22.13 -20.70
N THR A 153 20.52 -23.10 -21.37
CA THR A 153 19.35 -22.92 -22.20
C THR A 153 18.15 -23.04 -21.29
N TYR A 154 17.65 -21.92 -20.82
CA TYR A 154 16.33 -21.88 -20.20
C TYR A 154 15.38 -22.51 -21.20
N ALA A 155 15.07 -23.78 -21.00
CA ALA A 155 13.98 -24.39 -21.72
C ALA A 155 12.76 -23.54 -21.35
N ASN A 156 12.30 -22.74 -22.26
CA ASN A 156 11.03 -22.09 -22.17
C ASN A 156 9.96 -23.19 -22.12
N ALA A 157 9.83 -23.82 -21.00
CA ALA A 157 8.62 -24.54 -20.66
C ALA A 157 7.54 -23.50 -20.41
N VAL A 158 7.25 -22.73 -21.40
CA VAL A 158 6.10 -21.88 -21.42
C VAL A 158 4.91 -22.81 -21.59
N GLY A 159 4.45 -23.34 -20.46
CA GLY A 159 3.09 -23.81 -20.44
C GLY A 159 2.22 -22.66 -20.92
N SER A 160 1.29 -22.93 -21.79
CA SER A 160 0.36 -21.99 -22.43
C SER A 160 -0.47 -21.12 -21.47
N ASN A 161 -0.16 -21.11 -20.20
CA ASN A 161 -0.91 -20.47 -19.11
C ASN A 161 -0.18 -19.34 -18.38
N TRP A 162 0.97 -18.90 -18.89
CA TRP A 162 1.61 -17.70 -18.39
C TRP A 162 1.01 -16.47 -19.07
N SER A 163 -0.06 -15.95 -18.51
CA SER A 163 -0.49 -14.61 -18.88
C SER A 163 0.37 -13.61 -18.11
N GLN A 164 1.28 -12.96 -18.78
CA GLN A 164 1.83 -11.71 -18.31
C GLN A 164 0.68 -10.71 -18.27
N SER A 165 0.12 -10.47 -17.11
CA SER A 165 -0.68 -9.29 -16.95
C SER A 165 0.29 -8.11 -16.91
N LEU A 166 0.47 -7.48 -18.05
CA LEU A 166 1.06 -6.17 -18.13
C LEU A 166 0.25 -5.24 -17.25
N VAL A 167 0.84 -4.85 -16.13
CA VAL A 167 0.31 -3.77 -15.30
C VAL A 167 0.55 -2.48 -16.07
N THR A 168 -0.44 -2.03 -16.80
CA THR A 168 -0.48 -0.68 -17.35
C THR A 168 -0.92 0.31 -16.27
#